data_ab1e5e884377eb674469a1b6b94e60c5
#
_entry.id   ab1e5e884377eb674469a1b6b94e60c5
#
_cell.length_a   1.000
_cell.length_b   1.000
_cell.length_c   1.000
_cell.angle_alpha   90.00
_cell.angle_beta   90.00
_cell.angle_gamma   90.00
#
_symmetry.space_group_name_H-M   'P 1'
#
loop_
_entity.id
_entity.type
_entity.pdbx_description
1 polymer ?
#
loop_
_entity_poly.entity_id
_entity_poly.type
_entity_poly.pdbx_seq_one_letter_code
_entity_poly.pdbx_strand_id
1 'polypeptide(L)'
;MKWLRTLVIFDKGGIVHSSNWQAIHKSYVRSISRIDFPEGAGTLTLRRKTQQSNKQWSRNGVGYLKRRFIDKMVNDEHWESEVDLDLGNDRPPSEVHLYPGMTPHSEPIASNFGGFDFVTTVSPGVHVAIEWETGNISSSHRSMNKLAIALAMGKIQAGVLIVPSRNLYEHLTDRIGNINELSGYLSMWKSLGTEVECGLLAISVVEHDPLTDNPDFPYLPVGNDGRSHNGDS
;
A
#
# COMPACT_ATOMS: atom_id res chain seq x y z
N MET A 1 -1.05 -10.63 -12.89
CA MET A 1 -1.50 -10.49 -11.48
C MET A 1 -2.98 -10.13 -11.43
N LYS A 2 -3.74 -10.58 -10.44
CA LYS A 2 -5.17 -10.29 -10.32
C LYS A 2 -5.43 -9.19 -9.31
N TRP A 3 -6.22 -8.20 -9.69
CA TRP A 3 -6.97 -7.40 -8.74
C TRP A 3 -8.24 -8.17 -8.35
N LEU A 4 -8.48 -8.35 -7.05
CA LEU A 4 -9.66 -9.07 -6.57
C LEU A 4 -10.83 -8.13 -6.29
N ARG A 5 -10.55 -7.05 -5.55
CA ARG A 5 -11.55 -6.07 -5.11
C ARG A 5 -10.91 -4.85 -4.48
N THR A 6 -11.67 -3.78 -4.40
CA THR A 6 -11.36 -2.60 -3.59
C THR A 6 -12.42 -2.45 -2.49
N LEU A 7 -11.96 -2.45 -1.23
CA LEU A 7 -12.81 -2.18 -0.08
C LEU A 7 -12.82 -0.67 0.18
N VAL A 8 -13.99 -0.07 0.12
CA VAL A 8 -14.19 1.33 0.50
C VAL A 8 -14.34 1.37 2.03
N ILE A 9 -13.39 2.01 2.70
CA ILE A 9 -13.40 2.15 4.16
C ILE A 9 -14.36 3.26 4.57
N PHE A 10 -14.22 4.42 3.93
CA PHE A 10 -15.22 5.48 3.95
C PHE A 10 -15.19 6.25 2.62
N ASP A 11 -16.32 6.88 2.30
CA ASP A 11 -16.49 7.78 1.17
C ASP A 11 -17.33 8.98 1.61
N LYS A 12 -16.69 10.13 1.71
CA LYS A 12 -17.31 11.41 2.03
C LYS A 12 -17.40 12.24 0.75
N GLY A 13 -18.62 12.61 0.39
CA GLY A 13 -18.87 13.38 -0.83
C GLY A 13 -19.16 12.53 -2.07
N GLY A 14 -19.27 11.19 -1.95
CA GLY A 14 -19.65 10.32 -3.07
C GLY A 14 -18.58 10.19 -4.15
N ILE A 15 -17.30 10.30 -3.76
CA ILE A 15 -16.14 10.26 -4.67
C ILE A 15 -16.12 8.98 -5.49
N VAL A 16 -16.53 7.84 -4.90
CA VAL A 16 -16.54 6.54 -5.56
C VAL A 16 -17.38 6.51 -6.85
N HIS A 17 -18.37 7.40 -6.96
CA HIS A 17 -19.24 7.52 -8.12
C HIS A 17 -18.73 8.51 -9.17
N SER A 18 -17.68 9.27 -8.87
CA SER A 18 -17.14 10.26 -9.82
C SER A 18 -16.42 9.59 -10.98
N SER A 19 -16.51 10.21 -12.17
CA SER A 19 -15.77 9.76 -13.36
C SER A 19 -14.26 9.79 -13.14
N ASN A 20 -13.77 10.76 -12.37
CA ASN A 20 -12.36 10.90 -12.04
C ASN A 20 -11.85 9.70 -11.24
N TRP A 21 -12.56 9.33 -10.17
CA TRP A 21 -12.20 8.13 -9.39
C TRP A 21 -12.25 6.88 -10.24
N GLN A 22 -13.28 6.71 -11.06
CA GLN A 22 -13.40 5.54 -11.94
C GLN A 22 -12.24 5.43 -12.93
N ALA A 23 -11.77 6.56 -13.48
CA ALA A 23 -10.61 6.60 -14.36
C ALA A 23 -9.33 6.19 -13.61
N ILE A 24 -9.12 6.74 -12.41
CA ILE A 24 -7.98 6.42 -11.55
C ILE A 24 -8.00 4.94 -11.12
N HIS A 25 -9.15 4.47 -10.66
CA HIS A 25 -9.30 3.07 -10.28
C HIS A 25 -8.96 2.13 -11.44
N LYS A 26 -9.45 2.42 -12.65
CA LYS A 26 -9.11 1.67 -13.86
C LYS A 26 -7.62 1.73 -14.19
N SER A 27 -6.96 2.87 -13.99
CA SER A 27 -5.53 3.08 -14.24
C SER A 27 -4.69 2.13 -13.38
N TYR A 28 -4.78 2.21 -12.06
CA TYR A 28 -3.97 1.35 -11.22
C TYR A 28 -4.35 -0.14 -11.28
N VAL A 29 -5.62 -0.48 -11.48
CA VAL A 29 -6.06 -1.87 -11.71
C VAL A 29 -5.45 -2.43 -13.00
N ARG A 30 -5.38 -1.62 -14.06
CA ARG A 30 -4.71 -1.99 -15.31
C ARG A 30 -3.22 -2.25 -15.10
N SER A 31 -2.54 -1.39 -14.32
CA SER A 31 -1.14 -1.59 -13.95
C SER A 31 -0.92 -2.87 -13.15
N ILE A 32 -1.78 -3.17 -12.16
CA ILE A 32 -1.77 -4.45 -11.42
C ILE A 32 -1.90 -5.62 -12.39
N SER A 33 -2.86 -5.56 -13.32
CA SER A 33 -3.14 -6.67 -14.24
C SER A 33 -2.02 -6.95 -15.24
N ARG A 34 -1.11 -5.99 -15.43
CA ARG A 34 0.08 -6.12 -16.28
C ARG A 34 1.32 -6.62 -15.54
N ILE A 35 1.23 -6.87 -14.25
CA ILE A 35 2.32 -7.51 -13.49
C ILE A 35 2.30 -8.99 -13.82
N ASP A 36 3.34 -9.46 -14.47
CA ASP A 36 3.51 -10.85 -14.90
C ASP A 36 4.86 -11.43 -14.48
N PHE A 37 4.91 -12.74 -14.42
CA PHE A 37 6.14 -13.49 -14.22
C PHE A 37 5.97 -14.92 -14.76
N PRO A 38 6.89 -15.43 -15.59
CA PRO A 38 8.02 -14.72 -16.18
C PRO A 38 7.58 -13.51 -17.00
N GLU A 39 8.50 -12.53 -17.16
CA GLU A 39 8.18 -11.31 -17.91
C GLU A 39 7.76 -11.62 -19.34
N GLY A 40 6.66 -11.02 -19.80
CA GLY A 40 6.05 -11.27 -21.10
C GLY A 40 5.06 -12.44 -21.11
N ALA A 41 4.87 -13.15 -20.01
CA ALA A 41 3.92 -14.27 -19.93
C ALA A 41 2.45 -13.83 -19.86
N GLY A 42 2.18 -12.56 -19.54
CA GLY A 42 0.84 -12.02 -19.37
C GLY A 42 0.10 -12.51 -18.11
N THR A 43 0.73 -13.36 -17.30
CA THR A 43 0.20 -13.89 -16.03
C THR A 43 1.28 -13.89 -14.96
N LEU A 44 0.89 -13.60 -13.71
CA LEU A 44 1.77 -13.72 -12.57
C LEU A 44 1.72 -15.16 -12.04
N THR A 45 2.56 -16.03 -12.59
CA THR A 45 2.74 -17.39 -12.08
C THR A 45 3.75 -17.37 -10.93
N LEU A 46 3.39 -17.92 -9.78
CA LEU A 46 4.28 -18.07 -8.64
C LEU A 46 4.63 -19.53 -8.39
N ARG A 47 5.88 -19.77 -8.04
CA ARG A 47 6.26 -21.07 -7.48
C ARG A 47 5.72 -21.18 -6.07
N ARG A 48 5.07 -22.33 -5.78
CA ARG A 48 4.55 -22.62 -4.45
C ARG A 48 5.69 -22.62 -3.42
N LYS A 49 5.45 -22.06 -2.24
CA LYS A 49 6.41 -22.11 -1.13
C LYS A 49 6.78 -23.58 -0.83
N THR A 50 8.06 -23.85 -0.60
CA THR A 50 8.54 -25.17 -0.20
C THR A 50 9.40 -25.08 1.04
N GLN A 51 9.31 -26.10 1.90
CA GLN A 51 10.18 -26.21 3.05
C GLN A 51 11.44 -26.98 2.67
N GLN A 52 12.59 -26.40 2.93
CA GLN A 52 13.88 -27.05 2.72
C GLN A 52 14.21 -28.02 3.85
N SER A 53 15.22 -28.90 3.64
CA SER A 53 15.70 -29.86 4.63
C SER A 53 16.17 -29.24 5.96
N ASN A 54 16.65 -28.01 5.91
CA ASN A 54 17.06 -27.20 7.08
C ASN A 54 15.87 -26.48 7.76
N LYS A 55 14.63 -26.83 7.43
CA LYS A 55 13.38 -26.22 7.91
C LYS A 55 13.16 -24.77 7.47
N GLN A 56 14.03 -24.18 6.63
CA GLN A 56 13.80 -22.87 6.04
C GLN A 56 12.76 -22.96 4.91
N TRP A 57 12.04 -21.86 4.68
CA TRP A 57 11.07 -21.76 3.60
C TRP A 57 11.64 -20.99 2.41
N SER A 58 11.57 -21.61 1.23
CA SER A 58 11.74 -20.92 -0.03
C SER A 58 10.43 -20.27 -0.44
N ARG A 59 10.45 -18.98 -0.75
CA ARG A 59 9.29 -18.16 -1.09
C ARG A 59 9.64 -17.12 -2.15
N ASN A 60 8.62 -16.52 -2.76
CA ASN A 60 8.77 -15.47 -3.76
C ASN A 60 9.08 -14.11 -3.12
N GLY A 61 10.02 -13.36 -3.67
CA GLY A 61 10.35 -12.02 -3.18
C GLY A 61 9.27 -10.99 -3.50
N VAL A 62 9.02 -10.05 -2.59
CA VAL A 62 8.02 -8.99 -2.75
C VAL A 62 8.51 -7.82 -3.60
N GLY A 63 9.82 -7.55 -3.59
CA GLY A 63 10.41 -6.41 -4.29
C GLY A 63 10.19 -6.42 -5.81
N TYR A 64 10.10 -7.62 -6.42
CA TYR A 64 9.75 -7.73 -7.83
C TYR A 64 8.37 -7.12 -8.13
N LEU A 65 7.36 -7.46 -7.34
CA LEU A 65 5.99 -7.00 -7.54
C LEU A 65 5.89 -5.48 -7.46
N LYS A 66 6.51 -4.88 -6.43
CA LYS A 66 6.55 -3.41 -6.27
C LYS A 66 7.23 -2.74 -7.45
N ARG A 67 8.42 -3.22 -7.86
CA ARG A 67 9.14 -2.64 -9.01
C ARG A 67 8.31 -2.70 -10.29
N ARG A 68 7.67 -3.85 -10.57
CA ARG A 68 6.81 -3.98 -11.77
C ARG A 68 5.61 -3.05 -11.70
N PHE A 69 5.02 -2.86 -10.52
CA PHE A 69 3.94 -1.90 -10.33
C PHE A 69 4.40 -0.47 -10.59
N ILE A 70 5.55 -0.06 -10.00
CA ILE A 70 6.14 1.26 -10.24
C ILE A 70 6.36 1.48 -11.73
N ASP A 71 6.99 0.52 -12.42
CA ASP A 71 7.24 0.59 -13.85
C ASP A 71 5.94 0.86 -14.64
N LYS A 72 4.88 0.09 -14.37
CA LYS A 72 3.60 0.26 -15.06
C LYS A 72 2.88 1.56 -14.73
N MET A 73 2.94 2.00 -13.46
CA MET A 73 2.32 3.25 -13.05
C MET A 73 3.01 4.46 -13.66
N VAL A 74 4.33 4.48 -13.66
CA VAL A 74 5.12 5.63 -14.17
C VAL A 74 5.14 5.64 -15.70
N ASN A 75 5.49 4.52 -16.33
CA ASN A 75 5.72 4.50 -17.78
C ASN A 75 4.44 4.36 -18.60
N ASP A 76 3.46 3.58 -18.13
CA ASP A 76 2.23 3.32 -18.89
C ASP A 76 1.09 4.28 -18.50
N GLU A 77 1.00 4.66 -17.22
CA GLU A 77 -0.12 5.46 -16.69
C GLU A 77 0.29 6.90 -16.33
N HIS A 78 1.57 7.23 -16.41
CA HIS A 78 2.14 8.58 -16.18
C HIS A 78 1.90 9.16 -14.79
N TRP A 79 1.93 8.31 -13.75
CA TRP A 79 1.85 8.72 -12.36
C TRP A 79 3.20 9.17 -11.84
N GLU A 80 3.19 10.11 -10.92
CA GLU A 80 4.39 10.51 -10.18
C GLU A 80 4.65 9.54 -9.04
N SER A 81 5.89 9.05 -8.92
CA SER A 81 6.34 8.17 -7.85
C SER A 81 7.13 8.91 -6.78
N GLU A 82 7.09 8.41 -5.54
CA GLU A 82 7.83 8.92 -4.39
C GLU A 82 7.59 10.42 -4.13
N VAL A 83 6.32 10.83 -4.18
CA VAL A 83 5.90 12.23 -4.03
C VAL A 83 5.77 12.59 -2.55
N ASP A 84 6.50 13.61 -2.14
CA ASP A 84 6.42 14.15 -0.78
C ASP A 84 5.32 15.22 -0.72
N LEU A 85 4.31 14.98 0.12
CA LEU A 85 3.28 15.96 0.44
C LEU A 85 3.56 16.49 1.86
N ASP A 86 3.60 17.79 2.02
CA ASP A 86 3.78 18.39 3.34
C ASP A 86 2.59 18.09 4.25
N LEU A 87 2.79 17.12 5.13
CA LEU A 87 1.86 16.72 6.18
C LEU A 87 2.31 17.22 7.57
N GLY A 88 3.38 18.00 7.65
CA GLY A 88 4.01 18.39 8.91
C GLY A 88 3.60 19.76 9.42
N ASN A 89 3.65 20.75 8.55
CA ASN A 89 3.64 22.15 8.96
C ASN A 89 2.23 22.70 9.26
N ASP A 90 1.19 22.13 8.66
CA ASP A 90 -0.19 22.64 8.78
C ASP A 90 -1.08 21.80 9.71
N ARG A 91 -0.49 20.92 10.54
CA ARG A 91 -1.28 20.10 11.45
C ARG A 91 -1.90 20.95 12.56
N PRO A 92 -3.20 20.74 12.87
CA PRO A 92 -3.78 21.32 14.05
C PRO A 92 -3.02 20.83 15.29
N PRO A 93 -2.88 21.68 16.32
CA PRO A 93 -2.29 21.28 17.58
C PRO A 93 -3.01 20.04 18.13
N SER A 94 -2.24 19.14 18.73
CA SER A 94 -2.81 18.00 19.45
C SER A 94 -3.57 18.52 20.68
N GLU A 95 -4.84 18.12 20.86
CA GLU A 95 -5.61 18.39 22.07
C GLU A 95 -5.29 17.41 23.22
N VAL A 96 -4.14 16.74 23.14
CA VAL A 96 -3.68 15.78 24.13
C VAL A 96 -3.06 16.53 25.32
N HIS A 97 -3.42 16.12 26.53
CA HIS A 97 -2.94 16.72 27.76
C HIS A 97 -2.00 15.78 28.51
N LEU A 98 -1.02 16.34 29.19
CA LEU A 98 -0.12 15.61 30.07
C LEU A 98 -0.83 15.23 31.36
N TYR A 99 -0.66 14.01 31.82
CA TYR A 99 -1.13 13.58 33.15
C TYR A 99 0.05 13.51 34.13
N PRO A 100 -0.12 13.92 35.40
CA PRO A 100 -1.34 14.38 36.08
C PRO A 100 -1.59 15.90 35.99
N GLY A 101 -0.71 16.66 35.35
CA GLY A 101 -0.75 18.13 35.37
C GLY A 101 -1.81 18.77 34.50
N MET A 102 -2.44 17.99 33.56
CA MET A 102 -3.45 18.47 32.61
C MET A 102 -2.99 19.67 31.79
N THR A 103 -1.69 19.84 31.59
CA THR A 103 -1.14 20.84 30.68
C THR A 103 -1.20 20.31 29.26
N PRO A 104 -1.43 21.16 28.23
CA PRO A 104 -1.39 20.72 26.84
C PRO A 104 -0.04 20.10 26.48
N HIS A 105 -0.08 19.02 25.71
CA HIS A 105 1.12 18.46 25.12
C HIS A 105 1.65 19.38 24.02
N SER A 106 2.92 19.75 24.05
CA SER A 106 3.55 20.72 23.16
C SER A 106 4.85 20.25 22.51
N GLU A 107 5.06 18.92 22.44
CA GLU A 107 6.25 18.40 21.77
C GLU A 107 6.27 18.80 20.30
N PRO A 108 7.43 19.23 19.77
CA PRO A 108 7.54 19.56 18.37
C PRO A 108 7.34 18.32 17.49
N ILE A 109 6.67 18.48 16.36
CA ILE A 109 6.52 17.41 15.37
C ILE A 109 7.89 17.19 14.72
N ALA A 110 8.55 16.08 15.10
CA ALA A 110 9.85 15.71 14.57
C ALA A 110 9.78 14.58 13.53
N SER A 111 8.59 14.00 13.25
CA SER A 111 8.47 12.90 12.32
C SER A 111 8.04 13.37 10.94
N ASN A 112 8.85 13.03 9.95
CA ASN A 112 8.44 13.04 8.56
C ASN A 112 7.74 11.70 8.25
N PHE A 113 6.56 11.74 7.62
CA PHE A 113 5.85 10.51 7.21
C PHE A 113 6.47 9.83 5.99
N GLY A 114 7.42 10.50 5.33
CA GLY A 114 7.97 10.10 4.04
C GLY A 114 6.98 10.30 2.88
N GLY A 115 7.48 10.27 1.66
CA GLY A 115 6.68 10.39 0.45
C GLY A 115 5.65 9.28 0.29
N PHE A 116 4.65 9.51 -0.53
CA PHE A 116 3.73 8.47 -1.01
C PHE A 116 4.36 7.71 -2.16
N ASP A 117 4.09 6.40 -2.25
CA ASP A 117 4.60 5.59 -3.35
C ASP A 117 4.17 6.18 -4.71
N PHE A 118 2.94 6.66 -4.79
CA PHE A 118 2.41 7.34 -5.99
C PHE A 118 1.44 8.45 -5.62
N VAL A 119 1.47 9.52 -6.41
CA VAL A 119 0.45 10.57 -6.39
C VAL A 119 0.08 10.93 -7.83
N THR A 120 -1.19 11.19 -8.10
CA THR A 120 -1.64 11.76 -9.36
C THR A 120 -2.59 12.92 -9.14
N THR A 121 -2.56 13.89 -10.04
CA THR A 121 -3.53 14.96 -10.14
C THR A 121 -4.42 14.72 -11.36
N VAL A 122 -5.69 14.37 -11.13
CA VAL A 122 -6.64 14.02 -12.20
C VAL A 122 -7.20 15.23 -12.91
N SER A 123 -7.35 16.32 -12.18
CA SER A 123 -7.70 17.65 -12.65
C SER A 123 -7.06 18.67 -11.72
N PRO A 124 -6.97 19.95 -12.07
CA PRO A 124 -6.38 20.94 -11.19
C PRO A 124 -6.94 20.83 -9.77
N GLY A 125 -6.08 20.51 -8.82
CA GLY A 125 -6.43 20.40 -7.39
C GLY A 125 -7.00 19.05 -6.91
N VAL A 126 -7.09 18.01 -7.75
CA VAL A 126 -7.51 16.68 -7.31
C VAL A 126 -6.31 15.74 -7.21
N HIS A 127 -5.91 15.43 -5.99
CA HIS A 127 -4.81 14.53 -5.69
C HIS A 127 -5.31 13.18 -5.17
N VAL A 128 -4.73 12.10 -5.70
CA VAL A 128 -4.97 10.73 -5.24
C VAL A 128 -3.65 10.08 -4.90
N ALA A 129 -3.52 9.57 -3.69
CA ALA A 129 -2.32 8.87 -3.25
C ALA A 129 -2.54 7.36 -3.18
N ILE A 130 -1.54 6.60 -3.63
CA ILE A 130 -1.51 5.13 -3.55
C ILE A 130 -0.25 4.69 -2.82
N GLU A 131 -0.42 3.75 -1.89
CA GLU A 131 0.64 3.03 -1.19
C GLU A 131 0.61 1.56 -1.61
N TRP A 132 1.76 1.01 -1.98
CA TRP A 132 1.93 -0.42 -2.23
C TRP A 132 2.67 -1.06 -1.05
N GLU A 133 1.96 -1.88 -0.30
CA GLU A 133 2.55 -2.48 0.89
C GLU A 133 3.56 -3.59 0.56
N THR A 134 4.78 -3.44 1.07
CA THR A 134 5.85 -4.46 1.01
C THR A 134 6.45 -4.75 2.39
N GLY A 135 6.10 -3.98 3.38
CA GLY A 135 6.55 -4.13 4.76
C GLY A 135 5.62 -5.01 5.60
N ASN A 136 5.93 -5.14 6.87
CA ASN A 136 5.12 -5.89 7.82
C ASN A 136 3.80 -5.18 8.15
N ILE A 137 2.96 -5.79 8.99
CA ILE A 137 1.66 -5.25 9.39
C ILE A 137 1.76 -3.83 9.98
N SER A 138 2.85 -3.50 10.69
CA SER A 138 3.07 -2.15 11.25
C SER A 138 3.26 -1.11 10.13
N SER A 139 3.92 -1.48 9.03
CA SER A 139 4.04 -0.61 7.85
C SER A 139 2.68 -0.35 7.22
N SER A 140 1.83 -1.37 7.11
CA SER A 140 0.46 -1.20 6.60
C SER A 140 -0.36 -0.22 7.45
N HIS A 141 -0.24 -0.30 8.79
CA HIS A 141 -0.88 0.66 9.70
C HIS A 141 -0.34 2.07 9.49
N ARG A 142 0.99 2.21 9.34
CA ARG A 142 1.61 3.52 9.08
C ARG A 142 1.11 4.10 7.75
N SER A 143 1.03 3.31 6.70
CA SER A 143 0.52 3.74 5.38
C SER A 143 -0.95 4.16 5.46
N MET A 144 -1.82 3.36 6.11
CA MET A 144 -3.23 3.72 6.30
C MET A 144 -3.41 5.01 7.10
N ASN A 145 -2.64 5.18 8.19
CA ASN A 145 -2.71 6.38 9.01
C ASN A 145 -2.20 7.61 8.24
N LYS A 146 -1.12 7.47 7.46
CA LYS A 146 -0.60 8.53 6.59
C LYS A 146 -1.65 8.99 5.57
N LEU A 147 -2.32 8.04 4.89
CA LEU A 147 -3.41 8.33 3.95
C LEU A 147 -4.58 9.04 4.64
N ALA A 148 -5.00 8.56 5.83
CA ALA A 148 -6.09 9.16 6.59
C ALA A 148 -5.76 10.59 7.04
N ILE A 149 -4.54 10.85 7.49
CA ILE A 149 -4.06 12.20 7.87
C ILE A 149 -4.08 13.12 6.65
N ALA A 150 -3.56 12.67 5.50
CA ALA A 150 -3.55 13.46 4.28
C ALA A 150 -4.97 13.82 3.79
N LEU A 151 -5.94 12.90 3.97
CA LEU A 151 -7.37 13.15 3.70
C LEU A 151 -7.96 14.17 4.66
N ALA A 152 -7.71 14.03 5.97
CA ALA A 152 -8.21 14.96 6.99
C ALA A 152 -7.64 16.39 6.80
N MET A 153 -6.42 16.49 6.30
CA MET A 153 -5.78 17.78 5.95
C MET A 153 -6.19 18.32 4.57
N GLY A 154 -7.02 17.61 3.82
CA GLY A 154 -7.43 18.01 2.46
C GLY A 154 -6.29 18.02 1.43
N LYS A 155 -5.13 17.39 1.74
CA LYS A 155 -3.98 17.31 0.83
C LYS A 155 -4.21 16.31 -0.31
N ILE A 156 -5.07 15.32 -0.09
CA ILE A 156 -5.54 14.36 -1.11
C ILE A 156 -7.06 14.20 -1.02
N GLN A 157 -7.68 13.81 -2.11
CA GLN A 157 -9.12 13.51 -2.18
C GLN A 157 -9.40 12.00 -2.15
N ALA A 158 -8.41 11.17 -2.49
CA ALA A 158 -8.54 9.74 -2.29
C ALA A 158 -7.20 9.12 -1.89
N GLY A 159 -7.27 8.14 -0.99
CA GLY A 159 -6.14 7.36 -0.54
C GLY A 159 -6.40 5.87 -0.74
N VAL A 160 -5.43 5.13 -1.31
CA VAL A 160 -5.54 3.70 -1.56
C VAL A 160 -4.32 2.97 -1.01
N LEU A 161 -4.55 1.97 -0.18
CA LEU A 161 -3.53 1.00 0.19
C LEU A 161 -3.70 -0.28 -0.64
N ILE A 162 -2.66 -0.75 -1.32
CA ILE A 162 -2.66 -2.02 -2.04
C ILE A 162 -1.99 -3.09 -1.19
N VAL A 163 -2.70 -4.18 -0.93
CA VAL A 163 -2.22 -5.29 -0.08
C VAL A 163 -2.50 -6.64 -0.73
N PRO A 164 -1.72 -7.67 -0.42
CA PRO A 164 -2.00 -9.03 -0.86
C PRO A 164 -3.23 -9.62 -0.17
N SER A 165 -3.86 -10.56 -0.85
CA SER A 165 -4.75 -11.53 -0.23
C SER A 165 -3.97 -12.42 0.76
N ARG A 166 -4.68 -13.16 1.60
CA ARG A 166 -4.04 -14.18 2.45
C ARG A 166 -3.35 -15.27 1.63
N ASN A 167 -3.94 -15.67 0.52
CA ASN A 167 -3.40 -16.72 -0.34
C ASN A 167 -2.09 -16.27 -1.02
N LEU A 168 -2.05 -15.06 -1.58
CA LEU A 168 -0.81 -14.50 -2.14
C LEU A 168 0.28 -14.37 -1.06
N TYR A 169 -0.07 -13.81 0.11
CA TYR A 169 0.84 -13.65 1.25
C TYR A 169 1.58 -14.93 1.63
N GLU A 170 0.90 -16.08 1.61
CA GLU A 170 1.50 -17.36 2.00
C GLU A 170 2.70 -17.77 1.14
N HIS A 171 2.81 -17.26 -0.07
CA HIS A 171 3.85 -17.60 -1.03
C HIS A 171 4.94 -16.54 -1.16
N LEU A 172 4.82 -15.41 -0.42
CA LEU A 172 5.77 -14.31 -0.44
C LEU A 172 6.77 -14.40 0.71
N THR A 173 7.97 -13.83 0.49
CA THR A 173 8.91 -13.53 1.56
C THR A 173 8.37 -12.42 2.44
N ASP A 174 9.01 -12.22 3.57
CA ASP A 174 8.64 -11.22 4.56
C ASP A 174 7.22 -11.42 5.13
N ARG A 175 6.96 -10.86 6.25
CA ARG A 175 5.64 -10.91 6.89
C ARG A 175 4.84 -9.67 6.49
N ILE A 176 4.65 -9.49 5.17
CA ILE A 176 3.91 -8.32 4.68
C ILE A 176 2.48 -8.31 5.24
N GLY A 177 1.97 -7.11 5.51
CA GLY A 177 0.57 -6.95 5.91
C GLY A 177 -0.37 -7.44 4.81
N ASN A 178 -1.39 -8.21 5.19
CA ASN A 178 -2.39 -8.73 4.25
C ASN A 178 -3.80 -8.40 4.72
N ILE A 179 -4.77 -8.49 3.82
CA ILE A 179 -6.14 -8.06 4.11
C ILE A 179 -6.77 -8.78 5.30
N ASN A 180 -6.43 -10.04 5.55
CA ASN A 180 -6.99 -10.78 6.70
C ASN A 180 -6.53 -10.19 8.03
N GLU A 181 -5.25 -9.82 8.14
CA GLU A 181 -4.71 -9.17 9.34
C GLU A 181 -5.30 -7.76 9.52
N LEU A 182 -5.48 -7.01 8.42
CA LEU A 182 -6.04 -5.67 8.45
C LEU A 182 -7.54 -5.64 8.75
N SER A 183 -8.25 -6.72 8.50
CA SER A 183 -9.71 -6.79 8.65
C SER A 183 -10.20 -6.42 10.07
N GLY A 184 -9.41 -6.71 11.10
CA GLY A 184 -9.72 -6.34 12.48
C GLY A 184 -9.72 -4.83 12.75
N TYR A 185 -9.12 -4.03 11.88
CA TYR A 185 -8.93 -2.58 12.06
C TYR A 185 -9.83 -1.72 11.17
N LEU A 186 -10.62 -2.33 10.27
CA LEU A 186 -11.43 -1.59 9.29
C LEU A 186 -12.44 -0.64 9.94
N SER A 187 -13.05 -1.05 11.06
CA SER A 187 -14.01 -0.20 11.80
C SER A 187 -13.33 1.01 12.43
N MET A 188 -12.10 0.86 12.92
CA MET A 188 -11.32 1.96 13.47
C MET A 188 -11.00 2.99 12.37
N TRP A 189 -10.48 2.54 11.22
CA TRP A 189 -10.21 3.46 10.11
C TRP A 189 -11.48 4.09 9.55
N LYS A 190 -12.60 3.34 9.54
CA LYS A 190 -13.90 3.90 9.14
C LYS A 190 -14.31 5.08 10.02
N SER A 191 -14.04 5.01 11.32
CA SER A 191 -14.36 6.10 12.25
C SER A 191 -13.54 7.38 11.99
N LEU A 192 -12.32 7.26 11.46
CA LEU A 192 -11.51 8.43 11.07
C LEU A 192 -12.17 9.28 9.97
N GLY A 193 -13.11 8.70 9.21
CA GLY A 193 -13.89 9.45 8.23
C GLY A 193 -14.76 10.55 8.84
N THR A 194 -14.98 10.59 10.17
CA THR A 194 -15.69 11.71 10.84
C THR A 194 -14.90 13.00 10.75
N GLU A 195 -13.58 12.93 10.72
CA GLU A 195 -12.66 14.07 10.65
C GLU A 195 -12.39 14.53 9.21
N VAL A 196 -12.99 13.84 8.21
CA VAL A 196 -12.80 14.14 6.79
C VAL A 196 -14.07 14.78 6.23
N GLU A 197 -13.98 15.99 5.71
CA GLU A 197 -15.12 16.68 5.08
C GLU A 197 -15.48 16.06 3.72
N CYS A 198 -14.47 15.85 2.88
CA CYS A 198 -14.61 15.23 1.57
C CYS A 198 -13.39 14.35 1.29
N GLY A 199 -13.61 13.06 1.06
CA GLY A 199 -12.50 12.15 0.80
C GLY A 199 -12.90 10.68 0.76
N LEU A 200 -12.08 9.88 0.08
CA LEU A 200 -12.21 8.44 -0.08
C LEU A 200 -10.99 7.74 0.50
N LEU A 201 -11.19 6.81 1.43
CA LEU A 201 -10.15 5.88 1.87
C LEU A 201 -10.51 4.46 1.46
N ALA A 202 -9.58 3.75 0.82
CA ALA A 202 -9.83 2.42 0.30
C ALA A 202 -8.64 1.48 0.45
N ILE A 203 -8.91 0.18 0.43
CA ILE A 203 -7.90 -0.90 0.37
C ILE A 203 -8.18 -1.74 -0.86
N SER A 204 -7.18 -1.87 -1.75
CA SER A 204 -7.22 -2.76 -2.90
C SER A 204 -6.49 -4.06 -2.61
N VAL A 205 -7.15 -5.18 -2.90
CA VAL A 205 -6.63 -6.52 -2.63
C VAL A 205 -6.19 -7.17 -3.92
N VAL A 206 -4.96 -7.68 -3.93
CA VAL A 206 -4.34 -8.34 -5.09
C VAL A 206 -4.03 -9.80 -4.83
N GLU A 207 -3.94 -10.58 -5.92
CA GLU A 207 -3.71 -12.03 -5.89
C GLU A 207 -2.80 -12.44 -7.05
N HIS A 208 -2.08 -13.55 -6.89
CA HIS A 208 -1.36 -14.20 -7.99
C HIS A 208 -2.34 -14.84 -9.00
N ASP A 209 -1.84 -15.19 -10.16
CA ASP A 209 -2.55 -16.00 -11.15
C ASP A 209 -2.37 -17.49 -10.80
N PRO A 210 -1.77 -18.39 -11.59
CA PRO A 210 -1.56 -19.77 -11.17
C PRO A 210 -0.39 -19.93 -10.21
N LEU A 211 -0.42 -20.99 -9.42
CA LEU A 211 0.72 -21.54 -8.72
C LEU A 211 1.31 -22.71 -9.50
N THR A 212 2.63 -22.89 -9.42
CA THR A 212 3.32 -24.06 -9.99
C THR A 212 4.12 -24.79 -8.92
N ASP A 213 4.15 -26.12 -9.00
CA ASP A 213 4.99 -27.00 -8.20
C ASP A 213 6.26 -27.44 -8.96
N ASN A 214 6.46 -26.92 -10.19
CA ASN A 214 7.64 -27.25 -10.99
C ASN A 214 8.92 -26.77 -10.27
N PRO A 215 9.84 -27.68 -9.91
CA PRO A 215 11.08 -27.33 -9.20
C PRO A 215 12.03 -26.46 -10.03
N ASP A 216 11.91 -26.49 -11.35
CA ASP A 216 12.74 -25.69 -12.25
C ASP A 216 12.20 -24.28 -12.46
N PHE A 217 10.95 -24.00 -12.03
CA PHE A 217 10.38 -22.66 -12.10
C PHE A 217 11.00 -21.78 -11.01
N PRO A 218 11.59 -20.62 -11.37
CA PRO A 218 12.28 -19.78 -10.40
C PRO A 218 11.29 -19.12 -9.42
N TYR A 219 11.77 -18.86 -8.20
CA TYR A 219 11.09 -17.92 -7.30
C TYR A 219 11.30 -16.48 -7.79
N LEU A 220 10.36 -15.60 -7.51
CA LEU A 220 10.57 -14.16 -7.67
C LEU A 220 11.82 -13.74 -6.90
N PRO A 221 12.67 -12.87 -7.48
CA PRO A 221 13.88 -12.38 -6.79
C PRO A 221 13.54 -11.75 -5.44
N VAL A 222 14.30 -12.11 -4.42
CA VAL A 222 14.23 -11.45 -3.11
C VAL A 222 14.90 -10.09 -3.28
N GLY A 223 14.16 -9.00 -3.05
CA GLY A 223 14.72 -7.64 -3.08
C GLY A 223 15.66 -7.40 -1.91
N ASN A 224 16.58 -6.46 -2.06
CA ASN A 224 17.48 -6.03 -0.99
C ASN A 224 16.81 -5.11 0.05
N ASP A 225 15.50 -4.98 0.00
CA ASP A 225 14.75 -4.08 0.86
C ASP A 225 14.80 -4.56 2.31
N GLY A 226 15.66 -3.93 3.10
CA GLY A 226 15.62 -3.94 4.56
C GLY A 226 16.36 -5.06 5.29
N ARG A 227 17.09 -5.95 4.63
CA ARG A 227 18.08 -6.79 5.32
C ARG A 227 19.40 -6.05 5.42
N SER A 228 19.73 -5.60 6.63
CA SER A 228 21.12 -5.31 6.96
C SER A 228 21.93 -6.53 6.55
N HIS A 229 22.91 -6.35 5.66
CA HIS A 229 23.94 -7.35 5.45
C HIS A 229 24.60 -7.63 6.81
N ASN A 230 24.30 -8.77 7.40
CA ASN A 230 25.21 -9.33 8.39
C ASN A 230 26.47 -9.65 7.58
N GLY A 231 27.47 -8.80 7.77
CA GLY A 231 28.74 -8.95 7.11
C GLY A 231 29.33 -10.32 7.45
N ASP A 232 29.65 -11.05 6.42
CA ASP A 232 30.63 -12.12 6.52
C ASP A 232 31.96 -11.47 6.91
N SER A 233 32.40 -11.77 8.09
CA SER A 233 33.77 -11.59 8.58
C SER A 233 34.40 -12.95 8.70
#